data_c300411031e8875fac6893504cc4e569
#
_entry.id   c300411031e8875fac6893504cc4e569
#
_cell.length_a   1.000
_cell.length_b   1.000
_cell.length_c   1.000
_cell.angle_alpha   90.00
_cell.angle_beta   90.00
_cell.angle_gamma   90.00
#
_symmetry.space_group_name_H-M   'P 1'
#
loop_
_entity.id
_entity.type
_entity.pdbx_description
1 polymer ?
#
loop_
_entity_poly.entity_id
_entity_poly.type
_entity_poly.pdbx_seq_one_letter_code
_entity_poly.pdbx_strand_id
1 'polypeptide(L)'
;SYKKEEGQKTKQKGDKAEPIEKVTVEQLFQSMEHSSFSIDEQPYASLFKIYDHEFLSVSISKGLIDISNLSIAGDGMPVTTSARERKHRICECSKNGITSCHCDRYFSQPDCDIGYDSSRECFYHGYHLYILVAANSESDLPLFPLFTPASKHDSHGFLEAYFRFKSFFPDFHVRKWLLDSAHDAMSYYLYCRKNDIQPFIDLNEKRGISKKYKDDFTIGKDGVPICKAGRKMNHDGSEPSKTWLKFRCPLASRKYGYSYSTPSPEATYGRNA
;
A
#
# COMPACT_ATOMS: atom_id res chain seq x y z
N SER A 1 -54.41 21.53 27.29
CA SER A 1 -54.11 20.24 26.68
C SER A 1 -53.65 20.45 25.23
N TYR A 2 -52.35 20.40 25.03
CA TYR A 2 -51.72 20.44 23.68
C TYR A 2 -51.57 19.00 23.21
N LYS A 3 -52.25 18.61 22.14
CA LYS A 3 -52.01 17.38 21.40
C LYS A 3 -50.81 17.58 20.48
N LYS A 4 -49.74 16.79 20.68
CA LYS A 4 -48.66 16.64 19.71
C LYS A 4 -49.15 15.78 18.56
N GLU A 5 -49.18 16.32 17.34
CA GLU A 5 -49.30 15.54 16.11
C GLU A 5 -47.93 14.92 15.77
N GLU A 6 -47.86 13.59 15.81
CA GLU A 6 -46.71 12.85 15.33
C GLU A 6 -46.72 12.81 13.79
N GLY A 7 -45.92 13.68 13.20
CA GLY A 7 -45.64 13.63 11.76
C GLY A 7 -44.76 12.41 11.41
N GLN A 8 -45.35 11.45 10.73
CA GLN A 8 -44.62 10.33 10.10
C GLN A 8 -43.63 10.88 9.06
N LYS A 9 -42.33 10.88 9.40
CA LYS A 9 -41.25 11.09 8.42
C LYS A 9 -41.09 9.83 7.59
N THR A 10 -41.69 9.80 6.41
CA THR A 10 -41.35 8.85 5.36
C THR A 10 -39.86 9.05 4.98
N LYS A 11 -39.02 8.12 5.42
CA LYS A 11 -37.64 8.03 4.91
C LYS A 11 -37.71 7.66 3.43
N GLN A 12 -37.52 8.64 2.54
CA GLN A 12 -37.14 8.35 1.16
C GLN A 12 -35.85 7.55 1.18
N LYS A 13 -35.92 6.32 0.66
CA LYS A 13 -34.73 5.53 0.35
C LYS A 13 -33.92 6.33 -0.68
N GLY A 14 -32.87 7.01 -0.21
CA GLY A 14 -31.89 7.61 -1.13
C GLY A 14 -31.32 6.50 -2.00
N ASP A 15 -31.23 6.75 -3.29
CA ASP A 15 -30.54 5.88 -4.22
C ASP A 15 -29.16 5.56 -3.63
N LYS A 16 -28.89 4.26 -3.47
CA LYS A 16 -27.57 3.81 -3.06
C LYS A 16 -26.63 4.21 -4.19
N ALA A 17 -25.75 5.16 -3.94
CA ALA A 17 -24.63 5.44 -4.85
C ALA A 17 -24.00 4.09 -5.19
N GLU A 18 -23.81 3.82 -6.48
CA GLU A 18 -23.10 2.62 -6.92
C GLU A 18 -21.75 2.56 -6.20
N PRO A 19 -21.36 1.40 -5.66
CA PRO A 19 -20.09 1.28 -4.97
C PRO A 19 -18.98 1.64 -5.95
N ILE A 20 -18.19 2.66 -5.61
CA ILE A 20 -16.98 3.00 -6.37
C ILE A 20 -16.13 1.74 -6.42
N GLU A 21 -15.90 1.22 -7.63
CA GLU A 21 -15.09 0.02 -7.85
C GLU A 21 -13.68 0.30 -7.34
N LYS A 22 -13.30 -0.35 -6.26
CA LYS A 22 -11.98 -0.14 -5.65
C LYS A 22 -10.95 -0.86 -6.51
N VAL A 23 -10.09 -0.11 -7.16
CA VAL A 23 -8.93 -0.66 -7.88
C VAL A 23 -8.07 -1.44 -6.90
N THR A 24 -7.84 -2.71 -7.20
CA THR A 24 -6.96 -3.56 -6.39
C THR A 24 -5.49 -3.25 -6.68
N VAL A 25 -4.61 -3.56 -5.72
CA VAL A 25 -3.16 -3.40 -5.93
C VAL A 25 -2.68 -4.19 -7.15
N GLU A 26 -3.24 -5.37 -7.40
CA GLU A 26 -2.91 -6.20 -8.57
C GLU A 26 -3.31 -5.54 -9.90
N GLN A 27 -4.52 -4.98 -9.98
CA GLN A 27 -4.98 -4.22 -11.15
C GLN A 27 -4.09 -2.99 -11.39
N LEU A 28 -3.66 -2.33 -10.31
CA LEU A 28 -2.75 -1.20 -10.40
C LEU A 28 -1.38 -1.61 -10.94
N PHE A 29 -0.80 -2.74 -10.47
CA PHE A 29 0.44 -3.28 -11.04
C PHE A 29 0.31 -3.52 -12.54
N GLN A 30 -0.75 -4.21 -12.97
CA GLN A 30 -0.98 -4.51 -14.38
C GLN A 30 -1.11 -3.25 -15.23
N SER A 31 -1.84 -2.26 -14.74
CA SER A 31 -2.01 -0.96 -15.41
C SER A 31 -0.67 -0.21 -15.52
N MET A 32 0.08 -0.11 -14.43
CA MET A 32 1.32 0.65 -14.38
C MET A 32 2.47 -0.02 -15.15
N GLU A 33 2.55 -1.35 -15.17
CA GLU A 33 3.58 -2.10 -15.90
C GLU A 33 3.54 -1.82 -17.41
N HIS A 34 2.35 -1.51 -17.95
CA HIS A 34 2.15 -1.20 -19.38
C HIS A 34 2.12 0.31 -19.66
N SER A 35 2.25 1.15 -18.64
CA SER A 35 2.26 2.61 -18.80
C SER A 35 3.68 3.11 -19.01
N SER A 36 3.84 4.06 -19.93
CA SER A 36 5.06 4.86 -20.07
C SER A 36 4.78 6.28 -19.60
N PHE A 37 5.71 6.83 -18.84
CA PHE A 37 5.60 8.19 -18.32
C PHE A 37 6.72 9.04 -18.92
N SER A 38 6.42 10.29 -19.29
CA SER A 38 7.39 11.27 -19.73
C SER A 38 7.52 12.38 -18.69
N ILE A 39 8.75 12.83 -18.43
CA ILE A 39 8.98 13.96 -17.52
C ILE A 39 8.31 15.23 -18.04
N ASP A 40 8.35 15.46 -19.35
CA ASP A 40 7.82 16.68 -19.98
C ASP A 40 6.31 16.82 -19.86
N GLU A 41 5.60 15.72 -19.68
CA GLU A 41 4.15 15.68 -19.50
C GLU A 41 3.71 15.93 -18.05
N GLN A 42 4.66 16.05 -17.12
CA GLN A 42 4.33 16.22 -15.71
C GLN A 42 4.14 17.70 -15.36
N PRO A 43 3.16 18.05 -14.50
CA PRO A 43 2.96 19.44 -14.06
C PRO A 43 4.19 20.05 -13.37
N TYR A 44 5.05 19.24 -12.82
CA TYR A 44 6.27 19.62 -12.10
C TYR A 44 7.56 19.37 -12.92
N ALA A 45 7.45 19.20 -14.24
CA ALA A 45 8.59 18.84 -15.11
C ALA A 45 9.80 19.76 -14.93
N SER A 46 9.60 21.08 -14.85
CA SER A 46 10.69 22.04 -14.68
C SER A 46 11.42 21.88 -13.34
N LEU A 47 10.67 21.69 -12.25
CA LEU A 47 11.26 21.48 -10.92
C LEU A 47 12.02 20.14 -10.88
N PHE A 48 11.43 19.11 -11.50
CA PHE A 48 12.06 17.81 -11.54
C PHE A 48 13.36 17.80 -12.35
N LYS A 49 13.43 18.52 -13.46
CA LYS A 49 14.66 18.68 -14.25
C LYS A 49 15.76 19.41 -13.47
N ILE A 50 15.40 20.41 -12.66
CA ILE A 50 16.35 21.07 -11.76
C ILE A 50 16.85 20.09 -10.70
N TYR A 51 15.94 19.33 -10.08
CA TYR A 51 16.30 18.32 -9.10
C TYR A 51 17.22 17.24 -9.69
N ASP A 52 16.92 16.72 -10.86
CA ASP A 52 17.74 15.76 -11.56
C ASP A 52 19.14 16.33 -11.86
N HIS A 53 19.21 17.51 -12.47
CA HIS A 53 20.46 18.13 -12.86
C HIS A 53 21.34 18.52 -11.67
N GLU A 54 20.78 19.19 -10.66
CA GLU A 54 21.55 19.80 -9.56
C GLU A 54 21.81 18.82 -8.41
N PHE A 55 21.02 17.76 -8.30
CA PHE A 55 21.09 16.84 -7.16
C PHE A 55 21.37 15.40 -7.58
N LEU A 56 20.46 14.78 -8.35
CA LEU A 56 20.53 13.35 -8.65
C LEU A 56 21.75 13.02 -9.53
N SER A 57 21.91 13.71 -10.63
CA SER A 57 23.06 13.53 -11.55
C SER A 57 24.39 13.84 -10.88
N VAL A 58 24.43 14.84 -10.00
CA VAL A 58 25.63 15.15 -9.20
C VAL A 58 25.95 14.04 -8.21
N SER A 59 24.93 13.50 -7.53
CA SER A 59 25.11 12.40 -6.57
C SER A 59 25.63 11.14 -7.25
N ILE A 60 25.14 10.83 -8.44
CA ILE A 60 25.61 9.72 -9.27
C ILE A 60 27.06 9.95 -9.71
N SER A 61 27.37 11.14 -10.25
CA SER A 61 28.72 11.46 -10.74
C SER A 61 29.77 11.41 -9.64
N LYS A 62 29.39 11.66 -8.39
CA LYS A 62 30.26 11.53 -7.21
C LYS A 62 30.32 10.11 -6.64
N GLY A 63 29.63 9.15 -7.25
CA GLY A 63 29.58 7.78 -6.76
C GLY A 63 28.82 7.58 -5.46
N LEU A 64 27.96 8.54 -5.07
CA LEU A 64 27.14 8.43 -3.85
C LEU A 64 25.93 7.53 -4.07
N ILE A 65 25.51 7.34 -5.32
CA ILE A 65 24.41 6.44 -5.72
C ILE A 65 24.94 5.45 -6.73
N ASP A 66 24.88 4.16 -6.40
CA ASP A 66 25.21 3.08 -7.31
C ASP A 66 23.98 2.69 -8.14
N ILE A 67 23.92 3.16 -9.38
CA ILE A 67 22.81 2.88 -10.30
C ILE A 67 22.77 1.43 -10.79
N SER A 68 23.88 0.70 -10.69
CA SER A 68 24.00 -0.69 -11.16
C SER A 68 23.45 -1.72 -10.17
N ASN A 69 23.37 -1.36 -8.87
CA ASN A 69 22.93 -2.24 -7.80
C ASN A 69 22.14 -1.47 -6.75
N LEU A 70 21.00 -0.90 -7.18
CA LEU A 70 20.22 0.00 -6.36
C LEU A 70 19.29 -0.75 -5.42
N SER A 71 19.32 -0.37 -4.15
CA SER A 71 18.32 -0.74 -3.15
C SER A 71 17.39 0.45 -2.90
N ILE A 72 16.11 0.28 -3.14
CA ILE A 72 15.10 1.34 -2.95
C ILE A 72 14.33 1.09 -1.67
N ALA A 73 14.26 2.11 -0.81
CA ALA A 73 13.22 2.22 0.22
C ALA A 73 12.21 3.29 -0.18
N GLY A 74 11.03 3.21 0.37
CA GLY A 74 9.99 4.19 0.12
C GLY A 74 9.07 4.34 1.32
N ASP A 75 8.76 5.59 1.62
CA ASP A 75 7.83 5.93 2.72
C ASP A 75 7.04 7.18 2.38
N GLY A 76 5.88 7.29 2.99
CA GLY A 76 4.95 8.37 2.81
C GLY A 76 4.85 9.28 4.04
N MET A 77 4.74 10.58 3.81
CA MET A 77 4.55 11.53 4.90
C MET A 77 3.40 12.50 4.61
N PRO A 78 2.63 12.89 5.65
CA PRO A 78 1.56 13.85 5.49
C PRO A 78 2.09 15.26 5.26
N VAL A 79 1.53 15.95 4.27
CA VAL A 79 1.76 17.37 4.02
C VAL A 79 0.47 18.13 4.26
N THR A 80 0.35 18.73 5.43
CA THR A 80 -0.83 19.46 5.84
C THR A 80 -0.93 20.79 5.11
N THR A 81 -2.16 21.20 4.76
CA THR A 81 -2.45 22.46 4.13
C THR A 81 -3.37 23.31 5.01
N SER A 82 -3.57 24.56 4.63
CA SER A 82 -4.56 25.43 5.26
C SER A 82 -5.99 25.17 4.76
N ALA A 83 -6.21 24.12 3.96
CA ALA A 83 -7.54 23.76 3.50
C ALA A 83 -8.46 23.48 4.69
N ARG A 84 -9.65 24.09 4.66
CA ARG A 84 -10.64 23.89 5.72
C ARG A 84 -11.51 22.68 5.40
N GLU A 85 -12.02 22.02 6.42
CA GLU A 85 -12.97 20.88 6.29
C GLU A 85 -14.18 21.23 5.42
N ARG A 86 -14.57 22.50 5.39
CA ARG A 86 -15.73 22.94 4.63
C ARG A 86 -15.37 23.20 3.17
N LYS A 87 -15.83 22.30 2.31
CA LYS A 87 -15.75 22.49 0.86
C LYS A 87 -16.50 23.73 0.41
N HIS A 88 -15.90 24.50 -0.48
CA HIS A 88 -16.47 25.73 -1.05
C HIS A 88 -17.30 25.41 -2.31
N ARG A 89 -18.32 26.25 -2.55
CA ARG A 89 -19.07 26.26 -3.80
C ARG A 89 -18.25 27.01 -4.86
N ILE A 90 -18.11 26.41 -6.03
CA ILE A 90 -17.50 27.06 -7.20
C ILE A 90 -18.59 27.53 -8.19
N CYS A 91 -19.81 27.03 -8.03
CA CYS A 91 -20.93 27.39 -8.89
C CYS A 91 -21.45 28.82 -8.63
N GLU A 92 -22.06 29.39 -9.63
CA GLU A 92 -22.70 30.73 -9.55
C GLU A 92 -24.14 30.70 -9.00
N CYS A 93 -24.60 29.54 -8.50
CA CYS A 93 -25.95 29.39 -7.99
C CYS A 93 -26.32 30.41 -6.93
N SER A 94 -25.36 30.77 -6.06
CA SER A 94 -25.59 31.78 -5.02
C SER A 94 -25.83 33.18 -5.59
N LYS A 95 -25.13 33.53 -6.69
CA LYS A 95 -25.34 34.83 -7.40
C LYS A 95 -26.71 34.90 -8.07
N ASN A 96 -27.24 33.71 -8.45
CA ASN A 96 -28.54 33.57 -9.08
C ASN A 96 -29.67 33.36 -8.06
N GLY A 97 -29.46 33.64 -6.76
CA GLY A 97 -30.45 33.51 -5.70
C GLY A 97 -30.74 32.05 -5.25
N ILE A 98 -30.03 31.05 -5.78
CA ILE A 98 -30.21 29.65 -5.40
C ILE A 98 -29.38 29.37 -4.15
N THR A 99 -30.03 29.29 -2.99
CA THR A 99 -29.35 29.04 -1.70
C THR A 99 -29.01 27.58 -1.44
N SER A 100 -29.75 26.64 -2.05
CA SER A 100 -29.49 25.19 -1.96
C SER A 100 -29.29 24.59 -3.35
N CYS A 101 -28.07 24.21 -3.68
CA CYS A 101 -27.74 23.55 -4.94
C CYS A 101 -27.00 22.23 -4.69
N HIS A 102 -27.10 21.31 -5.65
CA HIS A 102 -26.39 20.03 -5.65
C HIS A 102 -25.07 20.05 -6.43
N CYS A 103 -24.58 21.28 -6.81
CA CYS A 103 -23.32 21.42 -7.51
C CYS A 103 -22.15 20.94 -6.63
N ASP A 104 -21.12 20.44 -7.29
CA ASP A 104 -19.90 19.96 -6.64
C ASP A 104 -19.27 21.05 -5.77
N ARG A 105 -18.66 20.60 -4.71
CA ARG A 105 -17.95 21.46 -3.75
C ARG A 105 -16.52 20.98 -3.65
N TYR A 106 -15.60 21.93 -3.64
CA TYR A 106 -14.17 21.68 -3.62
C TYR A 106 -13.54 22.31 -2.38
N PHE A 107 -12.43 21.78 -1.94
CA PHE A 107 -11.58 22.44 -0.96
C PHE A 107 -10.97 23.70 -1.56
N SER A 108 -10.42 24.58 -0.72
CA SER A 108 -9.67 25.76 -1.17
C SER A 108 -8.47 25.40 -2.07
N GLN A 109 -8.00 24.18 -1.96
CA GLN A 109 -7.06 23.52 -2.85
C GLN A 109 -7.79 22.31 -3.44
N PRO A 110 -8.28 22.39 -4.70
CA PRO A 110 -9.21 21.39 -5.27
C PRO A 110 -8.64 19.97 -5.36
N ASP A 111 -7.34 19.86 -5.50
CA ASP A 111 -6.56 18.62 -5.63
C ASP A 111 -6.10 18.03 -4.28
N CYS A 112 -6.33 18.71 -3.15
CA CYS A 112 -6.10 18.14 -1.84
C CYS A 112 -7.26 17.22 -1.40
N ASP A 113 -6.98 16.34 -0.45
CA ASP A 113 -7.99 15.44 0.12
C ASP A 113 -7.77 15.24 1.62
N ILE A 114 -8.62 14.43 2.23
CA ILE A 114 -8.54 14.07 3.63
C ILE A 114 -7.72 12.80 3.76
N GLY A 115 -6.66 12.86 4.56
CA GLY A 115 -5.84 11.72 4.96
C GLY A 115 -5.90 11.47 6.46
N TYR A 116 -5.34 10.34 6.88
CA TYR A 116 -5.18 9.99 8.29
C TYR A 116 -3.69 9.87 8.61
N ASP A 117 -3.22 10.66 9.57
CA ASP A 117 -1.86 10.59 10.09
C ASP A 117 -1.84 9.60 11.27
N SER A 118 -1.26 8.43 11.07
CA SER A 118 -1.20 7.37 12.09
C SER A 118 -0.26 7.72 13.24
N SER A 119 0.74 8.57 13.02
CA SER A 119 1.69 8.98 14.06
C SER A 119 1.08 9.99 15.05
N ARG A 120 0.18 10.83 14.56
CA ARG A 120 -0.55 11.84 15.34
C ARG A 120 -1.97 11.41 15.70
N GLU A 121 -2.42 10.26 15.18
CA GLU A 121 -3.77 9.71 15.37
C GLU A 121 -4.89 10.70 14.98
N CYS A 122 -4.67 11.51 13.94
CA CYS A 122 -5.63 12.52 13.52
C CYS A 122 -5.84 12.57 12.00
N PHE A 123 -7.01 13.07 11.60
CA PHE A 123 -7.26 13.41 10.20
C PHE A 123 -6.65 14.75 9.85
N TYR A 124 -6.14 14.86 8.63
CA TYR A 124 -5.61 16.11 8.09
C TYR A 124 -6.13 16.36 6.67
N HIS A 125 -6.08 17.61 6.25
CA HIS A 125 -6.42 18.03 4.89
C HIS A 125 -5.13 18.42 4.17
N GLY A 126 -4.86 17.80 3.04
CA GLY A 126 -3.64 18.10 2.32
C GLY A 126 -3.25 17.06 1.29
N TYR A 127 -1.97 16.82 1.26
CA TYR A 127 -1.32 15.91 0.33
C TYR A 127 -0.55 14.83 1.09
N HIS A 128 -0.19 13.80 0.35
CA HIS A 128 0.70 12.76 0.77
C HIS A 128 1.96 12.85 -0.09
N LEU A 129 3.11 13.12 0.51
CA LEU A 129 4.40 13.10 -0.14
C LEU A 129 5.03 11.72 0.04
N TYR A 130 5.11 10.96 -1.05
CA TYR A 130 5.83 9.69 -1.07
C TYR A 130 7.23 9.90 -1.63
N ILE A 131 8.26 9.40 -0.95
CA ILE A 131 9.65 9.58 -1.38
C ILE A 131 10.30 8.22 -1.56
N LEU A 132 10.90 7.99 -2.74
CA LEU A 132 11.84 6.90 -2.95
C LEU A 132 13.24 7.36 -2.58
N VAL A 133 13.99 6.51 -1.89
CA VAL A 133 15.37 6.77 -1.49
C VAL A 133 16.31 5.64 -1.90
N ALA A 134 17.57 5.96 -2.13
CA ALA A 134 18.66 4.99 -2.34
C ALA A 134 19.12 4.47 -0.98
N ALA A 135 18.51 3.40 -0.49
CA ALA A 135 18.77 2.83 0.83
C ALA A 135 20.16 2.18 0.99
N ASN A 136 20.89 1.98 -0.10
CA ASN A 136 22.27 1.53 -0.09
C ASN A 136 23.28 2.66 -0.24
N SER A 137 22.85 3.90 -0.30
CA SER A 137 23.72 5.07 -0.20
C SER A 137 24.06 5.37 1.27
N GLU A 138 25.20 6.01 1.52
CA GLU A 138 25.65 6.33 2.88
C GLU A 138 24.66 7.21 3.68
N SER A 139 23.84 8.00 2.97
CA SER A 139 22.94 9.01 3.57
C SER A 139 21.50 8.87 3.10
N ASP A 140 21.06 7.69 2.66
CA ASP A 140 19.68 7.44 2.18
C ASP A 140 19.17 8.53 1.22
N LEU A 141 19.95 8.79 0.17
CA LEU A 141 19.71 9.91 -0.74
C LEU A 141 18.38 9.77 -1.48
N PRO A 142 17.56 10.83 -1.55
CA PRO A 142 16.27 10.79 -2.22
C PRO A 142 16.45 10.59 -3.74
N LEU A 143 15.64 9.71 -4.30
CA LEU A 143 15.64 9.38 -5.73
C LEU A 143 14.47 10.01 -6.45
N PHE A 144 13.29 9.95 -5.87
CA PHE A 144 12.07 10.40 -6.53
C PHE A 144 10.99 10.79 -5.54
N PRO A 145 10.56 12.06 -5.55
CA PRO A 145 9.41 12.52 -4.78
C PRO A 145 8.12 12.38 -5.60
N LEU A 146 7.05 11.93 -4.99
CA LEU A 146 5.71 11.90 -5.57
C LEU A 146 4.72 12.59 -4.64
N PHE A 147 4.00 13.58 -5.16
CA PHE A 147 2.91 14.24 -4.47
C PHE A 147 1.57 13.66 -4.93
N THR A 148 0.75 13.23 -3.98
CA THR A 148 -0.60 12.72 -4.22
C THR A 148 -1.60 13.36 -3.26
N PRO A 149 -2.90 13.33 -3.54
CA PRO A 149 -3.92 13.69 -2.55
C PRO A 149 -3.78 12.83 -1.28
N ALA A 150 -4.06 13.43 -0.11
CA ALA A 150 -3.87 12.78 1.20
C ALA A 150 -4.63 11.45 1.39
N SER A 151 -5.66 11.20 0.59
CA SER A 151 -6.44 9.94 0.61
C SER A 151 -5.73 8.75 -0.03
N LYS A 152 -4.60 8.96 -0.71
CA LYS A 152 -3.84 7.87 -1.33
C LYS A 152 -3.09 7.06 -0.28
N HIS A 153 -3.20 5.75 -0.38
CA HIS A 153 -2.51 4.80 0.49
C HIS A 153 -1.05 4.59 0.04
N ASP A 154 -0.13 4.37 0.97
CA ASP A 154 1.31 4.19 0.70
C ASP A 154 1.60 3.13 -0.36
N SER A 155 0.89 2.01 -0.32
CA SER A 155 1.04 0.97 -1.35
C SER A 155 0.77 1.47 -2.77
N HIS A 156 -0.16 2.41 -2.96
CA HIS A 156 -0.40 3.03 -4.26
C HIS A 156 0.67 4.09 -4.57
N GLY A 157 1.07 4.86 -3.56
CA GLY A 157 2.13 5.88 -3.68
C GLY A 157 3.45 5.27 -4.15
N PHE A 158 3.85 4.14 -3.54
CA PHE A 158 5.05 3.42 -3.96
C PHE A 158 5.00 3.00 -5.43
N LEU A 159 3.91 2.35 -5.85
CA LEU A 159 3.81 1.85 -7.23
C LEU A 159 3.90 2.99 -8.24
N GLU A 160 3.13 4.05 -8.02
CA GLU A 160 3.15 5.20 -8.92
C GLU A 160 4.55 5.86 -8.95
N ALA A 161 5.18 6.07 -7.79
CA ALA A 161 6.53 6.61 -7.71
C ALA A 161 7.56 5.71 -8.41
N TYR A 162 7.51 4.40 -8.15
CA TYR A 162 8.45 3.44 -8.72
C TYR A 162 8.36 3.32 -10.24
N PHE A 163 7.15 3.23 -10.80
CA PHE A 163 6.99 3.09 -12.24
C PHE A 163 7.33 4.38 -12.98
N ARG A 164 7.03 5.55 -12.42
CA ARG A 164 7.50 6.84 -12.95
C ARG A 164 9.01 6.95 -12.88
N PHE A 165 9.61 6.63 -11.74
CA PHE A 165 11.06 6.60 -11.57
C PHE A 165 11.72 5.69 -12.62
N LYS A 166 11.22 4.46 -12.78
CA LYS A 166 11.75 3.51 -13.75
C LYS A 166 11.60 4.00 -15.20
N SER A 167 10.52 4.70 -15.52
CA SER A 167 10.32 5.29 -16.87
C SER A 167 11.25 6.45 -17.14
N PHE A 168 11.56 7.27 -16.12
CA PHE A 168 12.43 8.43 -16.26
C PHE A 168 13.92 8.04 -16.24
N PHE A 169 14.24 6.97 -15.54
CA PHE A 169 15.62 6.48 -15.35
C PHE A 169 15.74 5.00 -15.69
N PRO A 170 15.63 4.62 -16.97
CA PRO A 170 15.65 3.21 -17.39
C PRO A 170 16.98 2.50 -17.09
N ASP A 171 18.07 3.24 -16.95
CA ASP A 171 19.41 2.70 -16.70
C ASP A 171 19.64 2.32 -15.22
N PHE A 172 18.72 2.65 -14.34
CA PHE A 172 18.81 2.29 -12.93
C PHE A 172 18.41 0.83 -12.71
N HIS A 173 19.32 0.01 -12.22
CA HIS A 173 19.09 -1.39 -11.94
C HIS A 173 18.70 -1.60 -10.48
N VAL A 174 17.39 -1.67 -10.22
CA VAL A 174 16.85 -1.91 -8.89
C VAL A 174 16.94 -3.39 -8.54
N ARG A 175 17.62 -3.71 -7.44
CA ARG A 175 17.84 -5.08 -6.96
C ARG A 175 17.09 -5.42 -5.69
N LYS A 176 16.75 -4.42 -4.87
CA LYS A 176 16.09 -4.65 -3.59
C LYS A 176 15.01 -3.60 -3.36
N TRP A 177 13.91 -4.05 -2.77
CA TRP A 177 12.87 -3.20 -2.20
C TRP A 177 12.83 -3.36 -0.70
N LEU A 178 12.91 -2.25 0.04
CA LEU A 178 12.84 -2.18 1.50
C LEU A 178 11.58 -1.37 1.85
N LEU A 179 10.52 -2.04 2.24
CA LEU A 179 9.21 -1.43 2.40
C LEU A 179 8.58 -1.85 3.73
N ASP A 180 7.71 -1.02 4.25
CA ASP A 180 6.94 -1.27 5.46
C ASP A 180 5.77 -2.24 5.23
N SER A 181 5.05 -2.56 6.29
CA SER A 181 3.92 -3.50 6.29
C SER A 181 2.70 -3.04 5.49
N ALA A 182 2.61 -1.76 5.09
CA ALA A 182 1.56 -1.27 4.20
C ALA A 182 1.65 -1.90 2.80
N HIS A 183 2.84 -2.37 2.43
CA HIS A 183 3.16 -2.97 1.14
C HIS A 183 3.11 -4.51 1.16
N ASP A 184 2.77 -5.14 2.31
CA ASP A 184 2.65 -6.60 2.43
C ASP A 184 1.44 -7.12 1.66
N ALA A 185 1.59 -7.25 0.34
CA ALA A 185 0.59 -7.80 -0.55
C ALA A 185 1.26 -8.72 -1.59
N MET A 186 0.57 -9.80 -1.95
CA MET A 186 1.08 -10.83 -2.86
C MET A 186 1.59 -10.27 -4.19
N SER A 187 0.91 -9.27 -4.74
CA SER A 187 1.30 -8.62 -5.99
C SER A 187 2.70 -8.01 -5.96
N TYR A 188 3.16 -7.51 -4.80
CA TYR A 188 4.52 -7.02 -4.62
C TYR A 188 5.55 -8.13 -4.75
N TYR A 189 5.32 -9.24 -4.07
CA TYR A 189 6.23 -10.41 -4.13
C TYR A 189 6.26 -11.04 -5.52
N LEU A 190 5.13 -11.14 -6.21
CA LEU A 190 5.05 -11.66 -7.57
C LEU A 190 5.80 -10.77 -8.56
N TYR A 191 5.63 -9.45 -8.45
CA TYR A 191 6.36 -8.49 -9.28
C TYR A 191 7.87 -8.57 -9.04
N CYS A 192 8.30 -8.60 -7.77
CA CYS A 192 9.70 -8.75 -7.40
C CYS A 192 10.31 -10.02 -7.98
N ARG A 193 9.61 -11.14 -7.85
CA ARG A 193 10.05 -12.44 -8.41
C ARG A 193 10.18 -12.39 -9.94
N LYS A 194 9.24 -11.75 -10.64
CA LYS A 194 9.24 -11.61 -12.10
C LYS A 194 10.41 -10.76 -12.59
N ASN A 195 10.81 -9.75 -11.82
CA ASN A 195 11.81 -8.76 -12.21
C ASN A 195 13.17 -8.94 -11.52
N ASP A 196 13.41 -10.08 -10.86
CA ASP A 196 14.67 -10.37 -10.13
C ASP A 196 15.02 -9.30 -9.07
N ILE A 197 13.98 -8.84 -8.35
CA ILE A 197 14.09 -7.90 -7.24
C ILE A 197 13.91 -8.67 -5.94
N GLN A 198 14.80 -8.46 -4.97
CA GLN A 198 14.69 -9.05 -3.65
C GLN A 198 13.82 -8.18 -2.74
N PRO A 199 12.62 -8.65 -2.31
CA PRO A 199 11.77 -7.88 -1.41
C PRO A 199 12.18 -8.05 0.05
N PHE A 200 12.28 -6.94 0.77
CA PHE A 200 12.36 -6.84 2.22
C PHE A 200 11.15 -6.02 2.66
N ILE A 201 10.05 -6.69 2.95
CA ILE A 201 8.77 -6.07 3.30
C ILE A 201 8.37 -6.57 4.68
N ASP A 202 8.06 -5.65 5.57
CA ASP A 202 7.55 -5.98 6.90
C ASP A 202 6.21 -6.69 6.79
N LEU A 203 6.03 -7.74 7.58
CA LEU A 203 4.78 -8.49 7.56
C LEU A 203 3.66 -7.70 8.25
N ASN A 204 2.54 -7.60 7.57
CA ASN A 204 1.36 -6.96 8.14
C ASN A 204 0.67 -7.90 9.14
N GLU A 205 0.79 -7.60 10.42
CA GLU A 205 0.19 -8.40 11.48
C GLU A 205 -1.34 -8.56 11.36
N LYS A 206 -2.03 -7.59 10.75
CA LYS A 206 -3.49 -7.65 10.52
C LYS A 206 -3.87 -8.63 9.41
N ARG A 207 -2.95 -8.92 8.49
CA ARG A 207 -3.13 -9.89 7.38
C ARG A 207 -2.49 -11.24 7.67
N GLY A 208 -1.85 -11.36 8.83
CA GLY A 208 -1.15 -12.57 9.25
C GLY A 208 -2.09 -13.72 9.61
N ILE A 209 -1.61 -14.59 10.46
CA ILE A 209 -2.31 -15.80 10.92
C ILE A 209 -3.65 -15.40 11.55
N SER A 210 -4.74 -16.03 11.10
CA SER A 210 -6.06 -15.86 11.72
C SER A 210 -5.94 -16.04 13.25
N LYS A 211 -6.61 -15.19 14.02
CA LYS A 211 -6.65 -15.29 15.51
C LYS A 211 -6.96 -16.71 16.00
N LYS A 212 -7.76 -17.46 15.23
CA LYS A 212 -8.10 -18.86 15.50
C LYS A 212 -6.88 -19.77 15.55
N TYR A 213 -5.81 -19.45 14.81
CA TYR A 213 -4.61 -20.29 14.69
C TYR A 213 -3.35 -19.64 15.26
N LYS A 214 -3.45 -18.42 15.82
CA LYS A 214 -2.30 -17.64 16.31
C LYS A 214 -1.51 -18.40 17.38
N ASP A 215 -2.21 -19.21 18.17
CA ASP A 215 -1.62 -19.98 19.26
C ASP A 215 -1.27 -21.44 18.87
N ASP A 216 -1.56 -21.82 17.63
CA ASP A 216 -1.41 -23.21 17.19
C ASP A 216 -0.01 -23.55 16.70
N PHE A 217 0.77 -22.55 16.32
CA PHE A 217 2.15 -22.75 15.90
C PHE A 217 2.97 -21.45 16.02
N THR A 218 4.28 -21.58 16.03
CA THR A 218 5.24 -20.47 15.91
C THR A 218 6.05 -20.65 14.64
N ILE A 219 6.66 -19.57 14.13
CA ILE A 219 7.55 -19.66 12.97
C ILE A 219 8.98 -19.77 13.45
N GLY A 220 9.70 -20.79 13.02
CA GLY A 220 11.12 -20.94 13.29
C GLY A 220 11.97 -19.91 12.54
N LYS A 221 13.23 -19.75 12.96
CA LYS A 221 14.18 -18.82 12.31
C LYS A 221 14.41 -19.11 10.82
N ASP A 222 14.20 -20.35 10.41
CA ASP A 222 14.28 -20.83 9.04
C ASP A 222 12.95 -20.70 8.25
N GLY A 223 11.96 -20.01 8.83
CA GLY A 223 10.65 -19.82 8.20
C GLY A 223 9.72 -21.06 8.29
N VAL A 224 10.18 -22.18 8.85
CA VAL A 224 9.37 -23.40 8.99
C VAL A 224 8.49 -23.28 10.23
N PRO A 225 7.17 -23.58 10.13
CA PRO A 225 6.28 -23.57 11.29
C PRO A 225 6.67 -24.66 12.30
N ILE A 226 6.57 -24.32 13.58
CA ILE A 226 6.80 -25.21 14.73
C ILE A 226 5.45 -25.39 15.42
N CYS A 227 4.98 -26.62 15.54
CA CYS A 227 3.71 -26.94 16.18
C CYS A 227 3.75 -26.76 17.71
N LYS A 228 2.59 -26.78 18.38
CA LYS A 228 2.47 -26.69 19.86
C LYS A 228 3.34 -27.71 20.62
N ALA A 229 3.64 -28.85 20.00
CA ALA A 229 4.54 -29.85 20.61
C ALA A 229 6.03 -29.53 20.41
N GLY A 230 6.38 -28.31 19.97
CA GLY A 230 7.76 -27.86 19.77
C GLY A 230 8.49 -28.53 18.58
N ARG A 231 7.77 -29.17 17.67
CA ARG A 231 8.37 -29.85 16.53
C ARG A 231 8.20 -29.07 15.24
N LYS A 232 9.24 -29.02 14.41
CA LYS A 232 9.13 -28.49 13.04
C LYS A 232 8.10 -29.27 12.25
N MET A 233 7.23 -28.55 11.55
CA MET A 233 6.18 -29.15 10.72
C MET A 233 6.76 -29.58 9.37
N ASN A 234 6.22 -30.68 8.83
CA ASN A 234 6.60 -31.16 7.51
C ASN A 234 5.83 -30.42 6.43
N HIS A 235 6.48 -30.09 5.33
CA HIS A 235 5.82 -29.58 4.14
C HIS A 235 4.84 -30.63 3.58
N ASP A 236 3.60 -30.25 3.36
CA ASP A 236 2.50 -31.15 2.93
C ASP A 236 1.87 -30.69 1.60
N GLY A 237 2.68 -30.10 0.73
CA GLY A 237 2.27 -29.64 -0.58
C GLY A 237 2.11 -28.14 -0.69
N SER A 238 1.82 -27.70 -1.90
CA SER A 238 1.57 -26.32 -2.23
C SER A 238 0.29 -26.19 -3.08
N GLU A 239 -0.33 -25.04 -3.04
CA GLU A 239 -1.46 -24.67 -3.89
C GLU A 239 -1.01 -23.52 -4.80
N PRO A 240 -0.45 -23.77 -5.98
CA PRO A 240 0.12 -22.74 -6.83
C PRO A 240 -0.87 -21.63 -7.22
N SER A 241 -2.15 -21.99 -7.40
CA SER A 241 -3.22 -21.02 -7.72
C SER A 241 -3.52 -20.03 -6.60
N LYS A 242 -3.19 -20.41 -5.35
CA LYS A 242 -3.39 -19.60 -4.15
C LYS A 242 -2.09 -19.16 -3.51
N THR A 243 -0.94 -19.54 -4.08
CA THR A 243 0.39 -19.25 -3.55
C THR A 243 0.57 -19.68 -2.07
N TRP A 244 -0.03 -20.79 -1.69
CA TRP A 244 0.05 -21.34 -0.34
C TRP A 244 1.03 -22.49 -0.23
N LEU A 245 1.76 -22.50 0.87
CA LEU A 245 2.48 -23.67 1.34
C LEU A 245 1.68 -24.33 2.47
N LYS A 246 1.46 -25.63 2.37
CA LYS A 246 0.81 -26.44 3.40
C LYS A 246 1.85 -27.11 4.27
N PHE A 247 1.66 -27.04 5.58
CA PHE A 247 2.49 -27.73 6.54
C PHE A 247 1.64 -28.62 7.44
N ARG A 248 2.16 -29.77 7.79
CA ARG A 248 1.50 -30.74 8.66
C ARG A 248 2.37 -31.05 9.87
N CYS A 249 1.75 -31.12 11.04
CA CYS A 249 2.44 -31.57 12.25
C CYS A 249 2.93 -33.03 12.06
N PRO A 250 4.19 -33.33 12.37
CA PRO A 250 4.71 -34.72 12.24
C PRO A 250 3.91 -35.75 13.03
N LEU A 251 3.32 -35.33 14.17
CA LEU A 251 2.50 -36.19 15.02
C LEU A 251 1.09 -36.47 14.43
N ALA A 252 0.63 -35.63 13.48
CA ALA A 252 -0.64 -35.81 12.77
C ALA A 252 -0.50 -36.66 11.48
N SER A 253 0.66 -37.22 11.19
CA SER A 253 0.91 -38.02 10.00
C SER A 253 0.18 -39.33 10.10
N ARG A 254 -0.76 -39.60 9.16
CA ARG A 254 -1.47 -40.87 9.03
C ARG A 254 -0.55 -42.10 8.90
N LYS A 255 0.72 -41.88 8.56
CA LYS A 255 1.70 -42.92 8.30
C LYS A 255 2.09 -43.74 9.55
N TYR A 256 1.83 -43.19 10.75
CA TYR A 256 2.29 -43.81 12.01
C TYR A 256 1.17 -44.22 12.96
N GLY A 257 -0.09 -44.14 12.56
CA GLY A 257 -1.23 -44.72 13.31
C GLY A 257 -1.44 -44.18 14.74
N TYR A 258 -0.79 -43.14 15.17
CA TYR A 258 -0.91 -42.60 16.52
C TYR A 258 -2.00 -41.51 16.59
N SER A 259 -3.05 -41.85 17.30
CA SER A 259 -4.07 -40.91 17.76
C SER A 259 -3.58 -40.29 19.07
N TYR A 260 -3.06 -39.09 19.03
CA TYR A 260 -2.88 -38.31 20.26
C TYR A 260 -4.07 -37.35 20.43
N SER A 261 -4.54 -37.23 21.66
CA SER A 261 -5.59 -36.29 22.10
C SER A 261 -5.12 -34.83 22.11
N THR A 262 -4.34 -34.43 21.13
CA THR A 262 -3.92 -33.03 20.91
C THR A 262 -4.83 -32.40 19.89
N PRO A 263 -5.07 -31.08 19.99
CA PRO A 263 -6.12 -30.39 19.24
C PRO A 263 -5.94 -30.56 17.75
N SER A 264 -6.97 -31.10 17.13
CA SER A 264 -7.25 -31.25 15.70
C SER A 264 -6.12 -31.81 14.84
N PRO A 265 -6.14 -33.12 14.53
CA PRO A 265 -5.22 -33.74 13.56
C PRO A 265 -5.39 -33.18 12.14
N GLU A 266 -6.41 -32.36 11.88
CA GLU A 266 -6.74 -31.80 10.57
C GLU A 266 -6.31 -30.34 10.39
N ALA A 267 -5.59 -29.77 11.35
CA ALA A 267 -5.10 -28.40 11.22
C ALA A 267 -4.05 -28.31 10.10
N THR A 268 -4.53 -28.05 8.91
CA THR A 268 -3.70 -27.66 7.76
C THR A 268 -3.53 -26.15 7.82
N TYR A 269 -2.31 -25.69 8.07
CA TYR A 269 -2.01 -24.28 8.11
C TYR A 269 -1.52 -23.85 6.73
N GLY A 270 -2.28 -22.98 6.06
CA GLY A 270 -1.86 -22.34 4.83
C GLY A 270 -1.19 -20.99 5.15
N ARG A 271 -0.05 -20.73 4.55
CA ARG A 271 0.59 -19.41 4.56
C ARG A 271 0.70 -18.94 3.12
N ASN A 272 0.32 -17.68 2.88
CA ASN A 272 0.67 -17.00 1.65
C ASN A 272 2.18 -16.75 1.70
N ALA A 273 2.90 -17.26 0.71
CA ALA A 273 4.33 -16.98 0.50
C ALA A 273 4.45 -15.92 -0.58
#